data_e86be1cb857aa8ad90c7add6902f8b35
#
_entry.id   e86be1cb857aa8ad90c7add6902f8b35
#
_cell.length_a   1.000
_cell.length_b   1.000
_cell.length_c   1.000
_cell.angle_alpha   90.00
_cell.angle_beta   90.00
_cell.angle_gamma   90.00
#
_symmetry.space_group_name_H-M   'P 1'
#
loop_
_entity.id
_entity.type
_entity.pdbx_description
1 polymer ?
#
loop_
_entity_poly.entity_id
_entity_poly.type
_entity_poly.pdbx_seq_one_letter_code
_entity_poly.pdbx_strand_id
1 'polypeptide(L)'
;MAEFKNTSFSEGFGIFNKVSETEFDVVNKNKLRLFMLNTENKLFNYDELYQYILSNITRYVFDRRKNTEIENDPVKRNFATLDAISHLRDVTSDKDKGAGGELGEILLYLFLEQNMGAPKLFSKVELKTGPRDYVKGSDGIHFKFRESLEGKKVLQLVIGEAKIQNDLDDGIKAAFASVNTYLTENVQDRNLLDTHLMNQLVDEEEARILKEYIISVPRKKKETVFGIFIGYSINYKGDCDTPDVYDKKVIEENIKQVLDYKTKIIECINQYNISNYEFNFYFLPFHNAMRDRKTIIESLTSGSPHLKWGDIKNG
;
A
#
# COMPACT_ATOMS: atom_id res chain seq x y z
N MET A 1 26.63 -4.73 8.30
CA MET A 1 25.47 -3.95 8.77
C MET A 1 24.24 -4.79 8.47
N ALA A 2 23.38 -5.07 9.45
CA ALA A 2 22.15 -5.81 9.18
C ALA A 2 21.32 -5.02 8.15
N GLU A 3 20.89 -5.71 7.11
CA GLU A 3 20.07 -5.17 6.05
C GLU A 3 18.63 -5.52 6.39
N PHE A 4 17.76 -4.51 6.52
CA PHE A 4 16.35 -4.75 6.77
C PHE A 4 15.73 -5.42 5.56
N LYS A 5 15.16 -6.60 5.77
CA LYS A 5 14.49 -7.35 4.71
C LYS A 5 13.02 -6.94 4.61
N ASN A 6 12.52 -6.95 3.38
CA ASN A 6 11.09 -6.81 3.13
C ASN A 6 10.34 -7.97 3.78
N THR A 7 9.13 -7.71 4.26
CA THR A 7 8.27 -8.73 4.85
C THR A 7 7.37 -9.42 3.82
N SER A 8 7.19 -8.85 2.63
CA SER A 8 6.45 -9.48 1.53
C SER A 8 7.36 -10.31 0.61
N PHE A 9 6.78 -11.24 -0.14
CA PHE A 9 7.51 -11.97 -1.18
C PHE A 9 7.70 -11.10 -2.42
N SER A 10 8.92 -11.06 -2.96
CA SER A 10 9.20 -10.44 -4.26
C SER A 10 8.68 -11.30 -5.42
N GLU A 11 8.67 -12.62 -5.24
CA GLU A 11 8.11 -13.56 -6.21
C GLU A 11 6.62 -13.28 -6.42
N GLY A 12 6.20 -13.21 -7.68
CA GLY A 12 4.83 -12.91 -8.06
C GLY A 12 4.50 -11.42 -8.18
N PHE A 13 5.36 -10.49 -7.74
CA PHE A 13 5.10 -9.04 -7.96
C PHE A 13 5.07 -8.67 -9.45
N GLY A 14 5.62 -9.52 -10.32
CA GLY A 14 5.53 -9.38 -11.79
C GLY A 14 4.12 -9.38 -12.38
N ILE A 15 3.08 -9.72 -11.59
CA ILE A 15 1.68 -9.52 -12.00
C ILE A 15 1.33 -8.03 -12.18
N PHE A 16 2.08 -7.14 -11.54
CA PHE A 16 1.94 -5.69 -11.67
C PHE A 16 2.91 -5.17 -12.74
N ASN A 17 2.43 -5.03 -13.97
CA ASN A 17 3.21 -4.45 -15.05
C ASN A 17 3.31 -2.93 -14.87
N LYS A 18 4.51 -2.40 -14.64
CA LYS A 18 4.72 -0.96 -14.64
C LYS A 18 4.66 -0.42 -16.07
N VAL A 19 3.59 0.29 -16.40
CA VAL A 19 3.35 0.81 -17.77
C VAL A 19 3.80 2.25 -17.94
N SER A 20 3.93 3.02 -16.86
CA SER A 20 4.44 4.39 -16.90
C SER A 20 5.10 4.80 -15.60
N GLU A 21 6.11 5.65 -15.69
CA GLU A 21 6.70 6.37 -14.55
C GLU A 21 7.01 7.81 -14.99
N THR A 22 6.50 8.78 -14.22
CA THR A 22 6.68 10.20 -14.51
C THR A 22 7.11 10.92 -13.22
N GLU A 23 8.07 11.84 -13.34
CA GLU A 23 8.44 12.75 -12.26
C GLU A 23 7.69 14.09 -12.43
N PHE A 24 7.43 14.76 -11.31
CA PHE A 24 6.86 16.11 -11.30
C PHE A 24 7.95 17.13 -10.95
N ASP A 25 7.97 18.24 -11.62
CA ASP A 25 8.77 19.42 -11.28
C ASP A 25 8.10 20.21 -10.14
N VAL A 26 7.95 19.58 -8.98
CA VAL A 26 7.57 20.25 -7.73
C VAL A 26 8.78 20.12 -6.80
N VAL A 27 9.01 21.07 -5.94
CA VAL A 27 10.22 21.31 -5.11
C VAL A 27 10.92 20.07 -4.53
N ASN A 28 10.21 18.95 -4.35
CA ASN A 28 10.77 17.64 -4.00
C ASN A 28 10.45 16.59 -5.05
N LYS A 29 11.33 15.59 -5.18
CA LYS A 29 11.19 14.47 -6.14
C LYS A 29 9.89 13.71 -5.89
N ASN A 30 8.91 13.95 -6.73
CA ASN A 30 7.64 13.26 -6.70
C ASN A 30 7.58 12.29 -7.87
N LYS A 31 7.18 11.03 -7.60
CA LYS A 31 7.09 9.99 -8.62
C LYS A 31 5.67 9.48 -8.74
N LEU A 32 5.15 9.53 -9.96
CA LEU A 32 3.90 8.91 -10.34
C LEU A 32 4.19 7.64 -11.12
N ARG A 33 3.71 6.51 -10.64
CA ARG A 33 3.86 5.21 -11.27
C ARG A 33 2.50 4.62 -11.56
N LEU A 34 2.30 4.23 -12.80
CA LEU A 34 1.11 3.54 -13.24
C LEU A 34 1.45 2.05 -13.45
N PHE A 35 0.67 1.21 -12.82
CA PHE A 35 0.73 -0.23 -12.96
C PHE A 35 -0.55 -0.77 -13.57
N MET A 36 -0.47 -1.93 -14.18
CA MET A 36 -1.62 -2.68 -14.65
C MET A 36 -1.42 -4.17 -14.34
N LEU A 37 -2.52 -4.85 -14.07
CA LEU A 37 -2.55 -6.31 -14.06
C LEU A 37 -2.46 -6.85 -15.49
N ASN A 38 -1.98 -8.08 -15.63
CA ASN A 38 -2.13 -8.81 -16.90
C ASN A 38 -3.61 -8.87 -17.29
N THR A 39 -3.85 -8.91 -18.59
CA THR A 39 -5.20 -9.06 -19.14
C THR A 39 -5.34 -10.43 -19.81
N GLU A 40 -6.52 -11.03 -19.66
CA GLU A 40 -6.93 -12.24 -20.36
C GLU A 40 -8.34 -12.04 -20.90
N ASN A 41 -8.52 -12.21 -22.22
CA ASN A 41 -9.81 -11.96 -22.87
C ASN A 41 -10.44 -10.61 -22.53
N LYS A 42 -9.63 -9.55 -22.51
CA LYS A 42 -10.01 -8.16 -22.17
C LYS A 42 -10.42 -7.97 -20.70
N LEU A 43 -10.09 -8.88 -19.81
CA LEU A 43 -10.31 -8.77 -18.37
C LEU A 43 -8.97 -8.74 -17.64
N PHE A 44 -8.87 -7.95 -16.59
CA PHE A 44 -7.71 -8.00 -15.68
C PHE A 44 -7.67 -9.35 -14.97
N ASN A 45 -6.48 -9.93 -14.85
CA ASN A 45 -6.27 -11.22 -14.19
C ASN A 45 -6.33 -11.05 -12.65
N TYR A 46 -7.56 -10.97 -12.13
CA TYR A 46 -7.79 -10.86 -10.70
C TYR A 46 -7.52 -12.17 -9.94
N ASP A 47 -7.47 -13.32 -10.61
CA ASP A 47 -7.11 -14.57 -9.96
C ASP A 47 -5.63 -14.57 -9.57
N GLU A 48 -4.73 -14.10 -10.43
CA GLU A 48 -3.32 -13.90 -10.08
C GLU A 48 -3.17 -12.90 -8.93
N LEU A 49 -3.89 -11.78 -8.98
CA LEU A 49 -3.89 -10.80 -7.90
C LEU A 49 -4.33 -11.42 -6.57
N TYR A 50 -5.40 -12.19 -6.58
CA TYR A 50 -5.95 -12.85 -5.41
C TYR A 50 -4.95 -13.84 -4.80
N GLN A 51 -4.32 -14.70 -5.61
CA GLN A 51 -3.31 -15.66 -5.17
C GLN A 51 -2.08 -14.94 -4.61
N TYR A 52 -1.67 -13.84 -5.22
CA TYR A 52 -0.55 -13.05 -4.72
C TYR A 52 -0.88 -12.39 -3.37
N ILE A 53 -2.10 -11.88 -3.19
CA ILE A 53 -2.55 -11.37 -1.89
C ILE A 53 -2.54 -12.49 -0.85
N LEU A 54 -3.11 -13.66 -1.13
CA LEU A 54 -3.13 -14.79 -0.22
C LEU A 54 -1.72 -15.22 0.21
N SER A 55 -0.76 -15.25 -0.69
CA SER A 55 0.62 -15.62 -0.38
C SER A 55 1.36 -14.61 0.50
N ASN A 56 0.86 -13.36 0.58
CA ASN A 56 1.44 -12.32 1.40
C ASN A 56 0.59 -11.90 2.62
N ILE A 57 -0.61 -12.49 2.79
CA ILE A 57 -1.58 -12.01 3.79
C ILE A 57 -1.07 -12.12 5.23
N THR A 58 -0.32 -13.16 5.57
CA THR A 58 0.27 -13.34 6.89
C THR A 58 1.24 -12.22 7.22
N ARG A 59 2.05 -11.83 6.23
CA ARG A 59 3.06 -10.77 6.39
C ARG A 59 2.44 -9.37 6.46
N TYR A 60 1.29 -9.18 5.84
CA TYR A 60 0.52 -7.96 5.99
C TYR A 60 -0.14 -7.85 7.36
N VAL A 61 -0.79 -8.94 7.82
CA VAL A 61 -1.61 -8.95 9.04
C VAL A 61 -0.77 -8.98 10.31
N PHE A 62 0.30 -9.79 10.34
CA PHE A 62 1.11 -9.98 11.53
C PHE A 62 2.35 -9.10 11.54
N ASP A 63 2.80 -8.74 12.74
CA ASP A 63 4.06 -8.05 12.95
C ASP A 63 5.27 -8.90 12.50
N ARG A 64 6.42 -8.26 12.38
CA ARG A 64 7.65 -8.90 11.89
C ARG A 64 8.11 -10.03 12.81
N ARG A 65 7.97 -9.87 14.12
CA ARG A 65 8.35 -10.89 15.09
C ARG A 65 7.48 -12.13 14.98
N LYS A 66 6.15 -11.96 14.92
CA LYS A 66 5.20 -13.07 14.73
C LYS A 66 5.45 -13.78 13.39
N ASN A 67 5.75 -13.05 12.32
CA ASN A 67 6.11 -13.65 11.04
C ASN A 67 7.38 -14.51 11.13
N THR A 68 8.41 -14.03 11.82
CA THR A 68 9.64 -14.82 12.07
C THR A 68 9.34 -16.10 12.87
N GLU A 69 8.47 -16.03 13.88
CA GLU A 69 8.05 -17.22 14.63
C GLU A 69 7.28 -18.21 13.74
N ILE A 70 6.39 -17.73 12.87
CA ILE A 70 5.63 -18.55 11.90
C ILE A 70 6.60 -19.25 10.93
N GLU A 71 7.58 -18.54 10.41
CA GLU A 71 8.56 -19.10 9.47
C GLU A 71 9.42 -20.22 10.09
N ASN A 72 9.71 -20.12 11.37
CA ASN A 72 10.55 -21.08 12.11
C ASN A 72 9.76 -22.28 12.70
N ASP A 73 8.42 -22.24 12.69
CA ASP A 73 7.57 -23.29 13.25
C ASP A 73 6.66 -23.89 12.16
N PRO A 74 6.89 -25.12 11.71
CA PRO A 74 6.07 -25.78 10.68
C PRO A 74 4.58 -25.88 11.04
N VAL A 75 4.24 -26.05 12.33
CA VAL A 75 2.85 -26.15 12.78
C VAL A 75 2.16 -24.79 12.66
N LYS A 76 2.81 -23.74 13.17
CA LYS A 76 2.29 -22.36 13.03
C LYS A 76 2.12 -21.98 11.56
N ARG A 77 3.08 -22.35 10.70
CA ARG A 77 3.04 -22.06 9.27
C ARG A 77 1.81 -22.65 8.58
N ASN A 78 1.41 -23.88 8.94
CA ASN A 78 0.25 -24.54 8.33
C ASN A 78 -1.08 -23.82 8.60
N PHE A 79 -1.20 -23.11 9.72
CA PHE A 79 -2.42 -22.40 10.12
C PHE A 79 -2.34 -20.88 9.91
N ALA A 80 -1.17 -20.35 9.59
CA ALA A 80 -0.92 -18.91 9.57
C ALA A 80 -1.84 -18.13 8.63
N THR A 81 -2.14 -18.66 7.44
CA THR A 81 -3.03 -18.01 6.48
C THR A 81 -4.47 -17.96 7.00
N LEU A 82 -4.96 -19.04 7.60
CA LEU A 82 -6.31 -19.06 8.20
C LEU A 82 -6.41 -18.10 9.39
N ASP A 83 -5.37 -18.07 10.23
CA ASP A 83 -5.28 -17.14 11.35
C ASP A 83 -5.26 -15.67 10.86
N ALA A 84 -4.49 -15.36 9.82
CA ALA A 84 -4.46 -14.04 9.22
C ALA A 84 -5.80 -13.62 8.62
N ILE A 85 -6.50 -14.54 7.92
CA ILE A 85 -7.84 -14.29 7.38
C ILE A 85 -8.85 -14.04 8.49
N SER A 86 -8.78 -14.80 9.59
CA SER A 86 -9.63 -14.58 10.75
C SER A 86 -9.42 -13.20 11.36
N HIS A 87 -8.18 -12.79 11.58
CA HIS A 87 -7.84 -11.45 12.06
C HIS A 87 -8.36 -10.36 11.11
N LEU A 88 -8.18 -10.53 9.80
CA LEU A 88 -8.69 -9.58 8.83
C LEU A 88 -10.22 -9.46 8.91
N ARG A 89 -10.92 -10.59 9.06
CA ARG A 89 -12.38 -10.64 9.21
C ARG A 89 -12.85 -9.88 10.46
N ASP A 90 -12.19 -10.10 11.59
CA ASP A 90 -12.55 -9.44 12.85
C ASP A 90 -12.42 -7.92 12.77
N VAL A 91 -11.38 -7.45 12.08
CA VAL A 91 -11.13 -6.02 11.86
C VAL A 91 -12.13 -5.41 10.86
N THR A 92 -12.62 -6.20 9.87
CA THR A 92 -13.54 -5.73 8.83
C THR A 92 -15.01 -5.81 9.25
N SER A 93 -15.33 -6.61 10.27
CA SER A 93 -16.71 -6.82 10.75
C SER A 93 -17.31 -5.62 11.50
N ASP A 94 -16.52 -4.61 11.81
CA ASP A 94 -16.96 -3.36 12.43
C ASP A 94 -17.83 -2.57 11.42
N LYS A 95 -19.15 -2.70 11.55
CA LYS A 95 -20.20 -2.28 10.59
C LYS A 95 -20.22 -0.77 10.27
N ASP A 96 -19.50 0.05 11.01
CA ASP A 96 -19.50 1.51 10.86
C ASP A 96 -18.39 2.04 9.89
N LYS A 97 -17.53 1.16 9.36
CA LYS A 97 -16.49 1.56 8.41
C LYS A 97 -16.72 0.82 7.10
N GLY A 98 -17.24 1.54 6.11
CA GLY A 98 -17.60 1.02 4.80
C GLY A 98 -16.66 -0.09 4.29
N ALA A 99 -17.21 -1.29 4.11
CA ALA A 99 -16.49 -2.47 3.67
C ALA A 99 -15.67 -2.19 2.39
N GLY A 100 -14.36 -2.40 2.45
CA GLY A 100 -13.53 -2.39 1.24
C GLY A 100 -12.28 -1.49 1.24
N GLY A 101 -11.98 -0.75 2.31
CA GLY A 101 -10.70 -0.02 2.43
C GLY A 101 -9.49 -0.97 2.49
N GLU A 102 -9.71 -2.15 3.01
CA GLU A 102 -8.69 -3.16 3.30
C GLU A 102 -7.90 -3.61 2.06
N LEU A 103 -8.56 -3.74 0.90
CA LEU A 103 -7.84 -4.09 -0.34
C LEU A 103 -6.82 -3.02 -0.68
N GLY A 104 -7.19 -1.74 -0.56
CA GLY A 104 -6.27 -0.63 -0.80
C GLY A 104 -5.08 -0.66 0.16
N GLU A 105 -5.33 -0.93 1.43
CA GLU A 105 -4.28 -1.05 2.46
C GLU A 105 -3.32 -2.21 2.18
N ILE A 106 -3.83 -3.38 1.76
CA ILE A 106 -3.02 -4.55 1.38
C ILE A 106 -2.18 -4.22 0.13
N LEU A 107 -2.79 -3.63 -0.90
CA LEU A 107 -2.07 -3.28 -2.13
C LEU A 107 -0.99 -2.22 -1.87
N LEU A 108 -1.31 -1.19 -1.10
CA LEU A 108 -0.33 -0.19 -0.67
C LEU A 108 0.88 -0.85 0.01
N TYR A 109 0.62 -1.75 0.99
CA TYR A 109 1.67 -2.50 1.66
C TYR A 109 2.58 -3.23 0.66
N LEU A 110 1.99 -3.96 -0.30
CA LEU A 110 2.75 -4.70 -1.31
C LEU A 110 3.61 -3.77 -2.19
N PHE A 111 3.08 -2.62 -2.61
CA PHE A 111 3.83 -1.65 -3.41
C PHE A 111 4.96 -0.98 -2.64
N LEU A 112 4.72 -0.61 -1.38
CA LEU A 112 5.76 -0.01 -0.54
C LEU A 112 6.90 -0.99 -0.25
N GLU A 113 6.57 -2.25 0.03
CA GLU A 113 7.57 -3.30 0.26
C GLU A 113 8.36 -3.63 -1.01
N GLN A 114 7.66 -3.96 -2.12
CA GLN A 114 8.30 -4.57 -3.28
C GLN A 114 8.80 -3.55 -4.32
N ASN A 115 8.07 -2.45 -4.52
CA ASN A 115 8.46 -1.44 -5.50
C ASN A 115 9.30 -0.32 -4.88
N MET A 116 8.95 0.14 -3.68
CA MET A 116 9.70 1.19 -3.01
C MET A 116 10.91 0.68 -2.24
N GLY A 117 10.94 -0.59 -1.88
CA GLY A 117 11.94 -1.18 -1.00
C GLY A 117 11.88 -0.61 0.42
N ALA A 118 10.67 -0.33 0.90
CA ALA A 118 10.40 0.20 2.22
C ALA A 118 9.76 -0.88 3.11
N PRO A 119 10.53 -1.59 3.95
CA PRO A 119 9.99 -2.59 4.86
C PRO A 119 8.92 -2.04 5.77
N LYS A 120 7.88 -2.84 6.01
CA LYS A 120 6.78 -2.50 6.93
C LYS A 120 7.32 -2.35 8.36
N LEU A 121 6.93 -1.27 9.02
CA LEU A 121 7.06 -1.12 10.47
C LEU A 121 5.74 -1.50 11.15
N PHE A 122 4.62 -0.94 10.66
CA PHE A 122 3.27 -1.25 11.14
C PHE A 122 2.27 -1.27 9.99
N SER A 123 1.29 -2.19 10.05
CA SER A 123 0.07 -2.13 9.25
C SER A 123 -1.09 -1.59 10.08
N LYS A 124 -2.14 -1.12 9.42
CA LYS A 124 -3.35 -0.66 10.10
C LYS A 124 -4.05 -1.78 10.89
N VAL A 125 -3.95 -3.01 10.43
CA VAL A 125 -4.50 -4.19 11.13
C VAL A 125 -3.79 -4.39 12.48
N GLU A 126 -2.46 -4.30 12.51
CA GLU A 126 -1.68 -4.41 13.74
C GLU A 126 -2.04 -3.29 14.73
N LEU A 127 -2.26 -2.08 14.24
CA LEU A 127 -2.59 -0.92 15.06
C LEU A 127 -4.00 -0.98 15.66
N LYS A 128 -4.97 -1.61 14.96
CA LYS A 128 -6.34 -1.80 15.46
C LYS A 128 -6.44 -2.86 16.57
N THR A 129 -5.53 -3.83 16.60
CA THR A 129 -5.50 -4.89 17.63
C THR A 129 -4.67 -4.52 18.86
N GLY A 130 -3.95 -3.42 18.81
CA GLY A 130 -3.13 -2.91 19.92
C GLY A 130 -3.92 -2.04 20.91
N PRO A 131 -3.48 -1.95 22.18
CA PRO A 131 -4.20 -1.21 23.22
C PRO A 131 -4.17 0.31 23.07
N ARG A 132 -3.67 0.87 21.97
CA ARG A 132 -3.47 2.31 21.81
C ARG A 132 -3.77 2.81 20.40
N ASP A 133 -4.59 3.85 20.30
CA ASP A 133 -4.93 4.65 19.11
C ASP A 133 -3.74 5.48 18.58
N TYR A 134 -2.59 4.87 18.28
CA TYR A 134 -1.35 5.62 18.04
C TYR A 134 -1.20 6.24 16.66
N VAL A 135 -1.97 5.78 15.65
CA VAL A 135 -1.86 6.31 14.28
C VAL A 135 -3.23 6.52 13.68
N LYS A 136 -3.91 7.57 14.12
CA LYS A 136 -5.08 8.05 13.41
C LYS A 136 -4.61 8.68 12.09
N GLY A 137 -5.11 8.19 10.97
CA GLY A 137 -4.95 8.86 9.67
C GLY A 137 -3.87 8.29 8.76
N SER A 138 -3.27 7.10 9.03
CA SER A 138 -2.45 6.41 8.04
C SER A 138 -2.87 4.95 7.86
N ASP A 139 -2.67 4.41 6.68
CA ASP A 139 -3.01 3.01 6.34
C ASP A 139 -1.84 2.05 6.56
N GLY A 140 -0.65 2.59 6.83
CA GLY A 140 0.54 1.83 7.19
C GLY A 140 1.75 2.74 7.36
N ILE A 141 2.73 2.26 8.13
CA ILE A 141 4.00 2.94 8.30
C ILE A 141 5.11 2.00 7.91
N HIS A 142 5.94 2.49 7.01
CA HIS A 142 7.11 1.82 6.50
C HIS A 142 8.33 2.68 6.74
N PHE A 143 9.52 2.15 6.49
CA PHE A 143 10.75 2.92 6.59
C PHE A 143 11.74 2.49 5.53
N LYS A 144 12.65 3.38 5.18
CA LYS A 144 13.82 3.05 4.40
C LYS A 144 14.97 3.97 4.72
N PHE A 145 16.15 3.59 4.31
CA PHE A 145 17.33 4.45 4.38
C PHE A 145 17.70 4.95 2.99
N ARG A 146 18.02 6.23 2.89
CA ARG A 146 18.67 6.80 1.71
C ARG A 146 20.03 7.37 2.07
N GLU A 147 20.90 7.48 1.11
CA GLU A 147 22.14 8.20 1.27
C GLU A 147 21.93 9.69 0.99
N SER A 148 22.47 10.55 1.87
CA SER A 148 22.55 11.99 1.61
C SER A 148 23.67 12.29 0.63
N LEU A 149 23.73 13.52 0.10
CA LEU A 149 24.82 13.98 -0.75
C LEU A 149 26.21 13.91 -0.06
N GLU A 150 26.22 13.87 1.28
CA GLU A 150 27.43 13.73 2.09
C GLU A 150 27.77 12.26 2.41
N GLY A 151 27.14 11.29 1.79
CA GLY A 151 27.30 9.85 2.05
C GLY A 151 26.75 9.37 3.41
N LYS A 152 25.94 10.18 4.09
CA LYS A 152 25.33 9.81 5.36
C LYS A 152 23.99 9.14 5.13
N LYS A 153 23.70 8.10 5.93
CA LYS A 153 22.36 7.46 5.92
C LYS A 153 21.33 8.36 6.59
N VAL A 154 20.21 8.57 5.91
CA VAL A 154 19.05 9.32 6.38
C VAL A 154 17.87 8.36 6.48
N LEU A 155 17.23 8.30 7.65
CA LEU A 155 16.00 7.52 7.84
C LEU A 155 14.82 8.28 7.23
N GLN A 156 14.13 7.62 6.31
CA GLN A 156 12.85 8.06 5.77
C GLN A 156 11.73 7.24 6.40
N LEU A 157 10.79 7.92 7.06
CA LEU A 157 9.51 7.32 7.44
C LEU A 157 8.55 7.47 6.27
N VAL A 158 8.04 6.35 5.81
CA VAL A 158 7.09 6.30 4.70
C VAL A 158 5.69 6.13 5.27
N ILE A 159 4.89 7.16 5.17
CA ILE A 159 3.50 7.18 5.61
C ILE A 159 2.63 6.77 4.45
N GLY A 160 1.90 5.67 4.64
CA GLY A 160 1.06 5.07 3.62
C GLY A 160 -0.38 5.59 3.65
N GLU A 161 -0.94 5.88 2.48
CA GLU A 161 -2.36 6.22 2.29
C GLU A 161 -2.92 5.52 1.06
N ALA A 162 -4.06 4.85 1.18
CA ALA A 162 -4.69 4.11 0.09
C ALA A 162 -6.13 4.56 -0.14
N LYS A 163 -6.49 4.74 -1.40
CA LYS A 163 -7.87 4.98 -1.83
C LYS A 163 -8.21 4.09 -3.02
N ILE A 164 -9.37 3.45 -2.96
CA ILE A 164 -9.98 2.78 -4.12
C ILE A 164 -11.37 3.39 -4.32
N GLN A 165 -11.53 4.10 -5.44
CA GLN A 165 -12.76 4.78 -5.83
C GLN A 165 -13.04 4.51 -7.31
N ASN A 166 -14.30 4.59 -7.75
CA ASN A 166 -14.57 4.48 -9.19
C ASN A 166 -14.01 5.69 -9.94
N ASP A 167 -14.18 6.86 -9.38
CA ASP A 167 -13.67 8.09 -9.95
C ASP A 167 -12.25 8.41 -9.46
N LEU A 168 -11.36 8.72 -10.40
CA LEU A 168 -9.95 9.00 -10.12
C LEU A 168 -9.77 10.35 -9.38
N ASP A 169 -10.58 11.37 -9.69
CA ASP A 169 -10.54 12.67 -9.02
C ASP A 169 -10.93 12.54 -7.55
N ASP A 170 -11.99 11.78 -7.27
CA ASP A 170 -12.44 11.51 -5.90
C ASP A 170 -11.36 10.75 -5.10
N GLY A 171 -10.69 9.78 -5.73
CA GLY A 171 -9.57 9.06 -5.13
C GLY A 171 -8.40 9.99 -4.77
N ILE A 172 -7.99 10.85 -5.69
CA ILE A 172 -6.92 11.84 -5.49
C ILE A 172 -7.28 12.80 -4.35
N LYS A 173 -8.46 13.44 -4.41
CA LYS A 173 -8.91 14.38 -3.38
C LYS A 173 -8.97 13.74 -2.00
N ALA A 174 -9.54 12.54 -1.90
CA ALA A 174 -9.65 11.81 -0.65
C ALA A 174 -8.27 11.44 -0.07
N ALA A 175 -7.31 11.04 -0.91
CA ALA A 175 -5.95 10.76 -0.47
C ALA A 175 -5.26 12.00 0.11
N PHE A 176 -5.34 13.13 -0.57
CA PHE A 176 -4.74 14.38 -0.08
C PHE A 176 -5.43 14.92 1.18
N ALA A 177 -6.75 14.76 1.32
CA ALA A 177 -7.46 15.11 2.54
C ALA A 177 -6.96 14.29 3.73
N SER A 178 -6.74 12.98 3.56
CA SER A 178 -6.16 12.11 4.59
C SER A 178 -4.72 12.51 4.94
N VAL A 179 -3.88 12.78 3.93
CA VAL A 179 -2.50 13.28 4.15
C VAL A 179 -2.51 14.56 4.97
N ASN A 180 -3.40 15.51 4.64
CA ASN A 180 -3.53 16.75 5.41
C ASN A 180 -3.98 16.50 6.84
N THR A 181 -4.94 15.61 7.06
CA THR A 181 -5.38 15.19 8.40
C THR A 181 -4.22 14.60 9.19
N TYR A 182 -3.43 13.68 8.58
CA TYR A 182 -2.24 13.14 9.20
C TYR A 182 -1.27 14.23 9.65
N LEU A 183 -0.97 15.19 8.78
CA LEU A 183 -0.03 16.28 9.07
C LEU A 183 -0.53 17.26 10.14
N THR A 184 -1.85 17.48 10.23
CA THR A 184 -2.44 18.42 11.19
C THR A 184 -2.69 17.78 12.56
N GLU A 185 -3.08 16.52 12.61
CA GLU A 185 -3.42 15.83 13.86
C GLU A 185 -2.21 15.14 14.52
N ASN A 186 -1.24 14.68 13.74
CA ASN A 186 -0.08 13.95 14.23
C ASN A 186 1.18 14.82 14.36
N VAL A 187 1.04 16.00 14.97
CA VAL A 187 2.20 16.86 15.33
C VAL A 187 3.21 16.15 16.24
N GLN A 188 2.89 14.95 16.73
CA GLN A 188 3.70 14.17 17.65
C GLN A 188 4.07 12.79 17.08
N ASP A 189 4.90 12.73 16.05
CA ASP A 189 5.68 11.52 15.66
C ASP A 189 6.49 10.89 16.80
N ARG A 190 6.43 11.51 17.99
CA ARG A 190 7.17 11.10 19.19
C ARG A 190 6.73 9.75 19.72
N ASN A 191 5.47 9.39 19.57
CA ASN A 191 4.90 8.18 20.15
C ASN A 191 4.99 6.97 19.23
N LEU A 192 5.12 7.18 17.91
CA LEU A 192 5.33 6.11 16.92
C LEU A 192 6.63 5.34 17.16
N LEU A 193 7.55 5.95 17.84
CA LEU A 193 8.89 5.47 18.10
C LEU A 193 9.08 5.12 19.58
N ASP A 194 7.97 4.89 20.30
CA ASP A 194 8.04 4.40 21.66
C ASP A 194 8.82 3.08 21.68
N THR A 195 9.92 3.12 22.41
CA THR A 195 10.88 2.01 22.54
C THR A 195 10.20 0.69 22.91
N HIS A 196 9.09 0.73 23.64
CA HIS A 196 8.37 -0.46 24.06
C HIS A 196 7.57 -1.10 22.93
N LEU A 197 6.94 -0.28 22.07
CA LEU A 197 6.20 -0.74 20.92
C LEU A 197 7.15 -1.38 19.89
N MET A 198 8.31 -0.77 19.65
CA MET A 198 9.32 -1.31 18.74
C MET A 198 9.89 -2.65 19.22
N ASN A 199 10.02 -2.86 20.54
CA ASN A 199 10.48 -4.15 21.07
C ASN A 199 9.47 -5.28 20.88
N GLN A 200 8.20 -4.96 20.67
CA GLN A 200 7.14 -5.96 20.46
C GLN A 200 6.95 -6.34 18.99
N LEU A 201 7.31 -5.44 18.07
CA LEU A 201 6.92 -5.53 16.67
C LEU A 201 8.05 -5.90 15.71
N VAL A 202 9.31 -5.79 16.13
CA VAL A 202 10.49 -6.15 15.34
C VAL A 202 11.37 -7.09 16.16
N ASP A 203 12.24 -7.86 15.51
CA ASP A 203 13.23 -8.63 16.24
C ASP A 203 14.21 -7.73 17.00
N GLU A 204 14.95 -8.30 17.96
CA GLU A 204 15.82 -7.53 18.87
C GLU A 204 16.92 -6.76 18.12
N GLU A 205 17.47 -7.32 17.05
CA GLU A 205 18.53 -6.66 16.26
C GLU A 205 17.95 -5.53 15.40
N GLU A 206 16.83 -5.75 14.72
CA GLU A 206 16.12 -4.70 13.99
C GLU A 206 15.69 -3.56 14.92
N ALA A 207 15.16 -3.90 16.10
CA ALA A 207 14.79 -2.91 17.11
C ALA A 207 16.00 -2.09 17.58
N ARG A 208 17.15 -2.74 17.78
CA ARG A 208 18.40 -2.08 18.18
C ARG A 208 18.85 -1.07 17.12
N ILE A 209 18.85 -1.48 15.85
CA ILE A 209 19.26 -0.61 14.73
C ILE A 209 18.30 0.57 14.58
N LEU A 210 16.99 0.33 14.59
CA LEU A 210 15.99 1.40 14.51
C LEU A 210 16.13 2.38 15.68
N LYS A 211 16.32 1.90 16.91
CA LYS A 211 16.57 2.72 18.08
C LYS A 211 17.79 3.62 17.92
N GLU A 212 18.89 3.05 17.48
CA GLU A 212 20.12 3.81 17.24
C GLU A 212 19.86 4.98 16.28
N TYR A 213 19.21 4.73 15.15
CA TYR A 213 18.88 5.78 14.18
C TYR A 213 17.82 6.75 14.68
N ILE A 214 16.85 6.29 15.48
CA ILE A 214 15.78 7.12 16.01
C ILE A 214 16.27 8.01 17.14
N ILE A 215 17.05 7.47 18.07
CA ILE A 215 17.54 8.17 19.25
C ILE A 215 18.77 9.03 18.91
N SER A 216 19.72 8.46 18.16
CA SER A 216 21.01 9.08 17.89
C SER A 216 20.97 10.11 16.76
N VAL A 217 19.97 10.06 15.87
CA VAL A 217 19.86 10.98 14.75
C VAL A 217 19.02 12.20 15.14
N PRO A 218 19.57 13.43 15.09
CA PRO A 218 18.82 14.65 15.34
C PRO A 218 17.58 14.75 14.45
N ARG A 219 16.47 15.32 14.95
CA ARG A 219 15.19 15.50 14.22
C ARG A 219 15.34 16.04 12.80
N LYS A 220 16.32 16.94 12.57
CA LYS A 220 16.61 17.53 11.26
C LYS A 220 17.11 16.54 10.19
N LYS A 221 17.37 15.28 10.58
CA LYS A 221 17.87 14.23 9.67
C LYS A 221 16.86 13.09 9.43
N LYS A 222 15.63 13.23 9.91
CA LYS A 222 14.52 12.33 9.63
C LYS A 222 13.63 12.97 8.60
N GLU A 223 13.27 12.22 7.59
CA GLU A 223 12.41 12.68 6.50
C GLU A 223 11.10 11.91 6.54
N THR A 224 10.00 12.62 6.34
CA THR A 224 8.70 12.01 6.08
C THR A 224 8.48 11.97 4.58
N VAL A 225 8.09 10.81 4.08
CA VAL A 225 7.76 10.54 2.69
C VAL A 225 6.35 9.95 2.65
N PHE A 226 5.54 10.33 1.67
CA PHE A 226 4.22 9.75 1.47
C PHE A 226 4.24 8.71 0.36
N GLY A 227 3.68 7.50 0.66
CA GLY A 227 3.37 6.48 -0.31
C GLY A 227 1.85 6.45 -0.52
N ILE A 228 1.38 6.80 -1.71
CA ILE A 228 -0.04 6.95 -2.00
C ILE A 228 -0.46 5.92 -3.05
N PHE A 229 -1.37 5.02 -2.68
CA PHE A 229 -1.98 4.07 -3.59
C PHE A 229 -3.37 4.54 -4.00
N ILE A 230 -3.63 4.59 -5.32
CA ILE A 230 -4.94 4.96 -5.86
C ILE A 230 -5.40 3.87 -6.83
N GLY A 231 -6.46 3.14 -6.43
CA GLY A 231 -7.23 2.27 -7.30
C GLY A 231 -8.41 3.03 -7.90
N TYR A 232 -8.67 2.86 -9.19
CA TYR A 232 -9.73 3.58 -9.90
C TYR A 232 -10.34 2.73 -11.01
N SER A 233 -11.54 3.11 -11.47
CA SER A 233 -12.16 2.45 -12.62
C SER A 233 -11.59 2.97 -13.93
N ILE A 234 -11.26 2.02 -14.80
CA ILE A 234 -10.81 2.36 -16.15
C ILE A 234 -11.97 2.92 -16.99
N ASN A 235 -11.70 3.95 -17.77
CA ASN A 235 -12.70 4.53 -18.67
C ASN A 235 -12.81 3.76 -20.00
N TYR A 236 -11.76 3.01 -20.38
CA TYR A 236 -11.72 2.28 -21.64
C TYR A 236 -12.42 0.94 -21.55
N LYS A 237 -13.41 0.70 -22.40
CA LYS A 237 -14.18 -0.56 -22.45
C LYS A 237 -13.71 -1.49 -23.56
N GLY A 238 -13.38 -0.96 -24.75
CA GLY A 238 -12.87 -1.73 -25.89
C GLY A 238 -13.82 -2.83 -26.37
N ASP A 239 -15.13 -2.61 -26.33
CA ASP A 239 -16.15 -3.65 -26.57
C ASP A 239 -16.01 -4.32 -27.95
N CYS A 240 -15.63 -3.54 -28.97
CA CYS A 240 -15.43 -4.00 -30.34
C CYS A 240 -14.00 -4.45 -30.66
N ASP A 241 -13.06 -4.35 -29.72
CA ASP A 241 -11.67 -4.71 -29.97
C ASP A 241 -11.44 -6.22 -29.88
N THR A 242 -10.48 -6.73 -30.66
CA THR A 242 -9.89 -8.05 -30.38
C THR A 242 -9.05 -7.97 -29.11
N PRO A 243 -8.77 -9.10 -28.42
CA PRO A 243 -7.92 -9.08 -27.21
C PRO A 243 -6.59 -8.36 -27.42
N ASP A 244 -5.86 -8.64 -28.50
CA ASP A 244 -4.57 -8.03 -28.82
C ASP A 244 -4.65 -6.50 -29.05
N VAL A 245 -5.76 -6.03 -29.61
CA VAL A 245 -6.01 -4.60 -29.81
C VAL A 245 -6.39 -3.94 -28.49
N TYR A 246 -7.22 -4.62 -27.69
CA TYR A 246 -7.60 -4.16 -26.36
C TYR A 246 -6.37 -3.95 -25.48
N ASP A 247 -5.46 -4.93 -25.39
CA ASP A 247 -4.28 -4.88 -24.53
C ASP A 247 -3.37 -3.68 -24.83
N LYS A 248 -3.24 -3.30 -26.09
CA LYS A 248 -2.48 -2.09 -26.46
C LYS A 248 -3.20 -0.81 -26.10
N LYS A 249 -4.47 -0.71 -26.49
CA LYS A 249 -5.26 0.51 -26.29
C LYS A 249 -5.58 0.77 -24.82
N VAL A 250 -5.82 -0.27 -24.02
CA VAL A 250 -6.08 -0.11 -22.58
C VAL A 250 -4.90 0.51 -21.85
N ILE A 251 -3.67 0.17 -22.25
CA ILE A 251 -2.45 0.78 -21.71
C ILE A 251 -2.39 2.27 -22.07
N GLU A 252 -2.58 2.59 -23.36
CA GLU A 252 -2.51 3.97 -23.87
C GLU A 252 -3.57 4.87 -23.21
N GLU A 253 -4.81 4.40 -23.12
CA GLU A 253 -5.91 5.15 -22.49
C GLU A 253 -5.74 5.30 -20.99
N ASN A 254 -5.20 4.29 -20.30
CA ASN A 254 -4.86 4.42 -18.88
C ASN A 254 -3.77 5.45 -18.62
N ILE A 255 -2.70 5.42 -19.40
CA ILE A 255 -1.61 6.41 -19.27
C ILE A 255 -2.19 7.81 -19.46
N LYS A 256 -2.99 8.02 -20.50
CA LYS A 256 -3.66 9.29 -20.77
C LYS A 256 -4.55 9.70 -19.60
N GLN A 257 -5.44 8.81 -19.15
CA GLN A 257 -6.36 9.08 -18.04
C GLN A 257 -5.62 9.55 -16.78
N VAL A 258 -4.50 8.90 -16.41
CA VAL A 258 -3.75 9.30 -15.21
C VAL A 258 -2.96 10.60 -15.43
N LEU A 259 -2.35 10.79 -16.61
CA LEU A 259 -1.59 11.99 -16.90
C LEU A 259 -2.44 13.26 -16.95
N ASP A 260 -3.71 13.14 -17.36
CA ASP A 260 -4.67 14.25 -17.35
C ASP A 260 -4.90 14.81 -15.92
N TYR A 261 -4.69 13.98 -14.88
CA TYR A 261 -4.79 14.39 -13.48
C TYR A 261 -3.47 14.88 -12.85
N LYS A 262 -2.36 14.93 -13.62
CA LYS A 262 -1.08 15.43 -13.11
C LYS A 262 -1.19 16.85 -12.55
N THR A 263 -1.86 17.74 -13.26
CA THR A 263 -2.10 19.12 -12.82
C THR A 263 -2.91 19.16 -11.52
N LYS A 264 -3.92 18.29 -11.41
CA LYS A 264 -4.76 18.20 -10.21
C LYS A 264 -3.98 17.77 -8.98
N ILE A 265 -3.06 16.83 -9.12
CA ILE A 265 -2.16 16.41 -8.04
C ILE A 265 -1.30 17.59 -7.58
N ILE A 266 -0.74 18.36 -8.51
CA ILE A 266 0.05 19.56 -8.20
C ILE A 266 -0.79 20.61 -7.49
N GLU A 267 -2.04 20.84 -7.95
CA GLU A 267 -2.98 21.72 -7.27
C GLU A 267 -3.25 21.31 -5.82
N CYS A 268 -3.48 20.02 -5.57
CA CYS A 268 -3.67 19.50 -4.21
C CYS A 268 -2.42 19.70 -3.32
N ILE A 269 -1.22 19.42 -3.84
CA ILE A 269 0.05 19.68 -3.13
C ILE A 269 0.16 21.14 -2.73
N ASN A 270 -0.16 22.06 -3.65
CA ASN A 270 -0.10 23.50 -3.40
C ASN A 270 -1.21 23.96 -2.44
N GLN A 271 -2.43 23.46 -2.62
CA GLN A 271 -3.59 23.80 -1.77
C GLN A 271 -3.33 23.49 -0.30
N TYR A 272 -2.73 22.35 -0.01
CA TYR A 272 -2.40 21.93 1.35
C TYR A 272 -1.03 22.44 1.84
N ASN A 273 -0.29 23.15 1.00
CA ASN A 273 1.04 23.69 1.30
C ASN A 273 2.05 22.61 1.76
N ILE A 274 2.07 21.47 1.07
CA ILE A 274 2.84 20.29 1.39
C ILE A 274 3.92 19.95 0.35
N SER A 275 4.35 20.92 -0.44
CA SER A 275 5.38 20.78 -1.48
C SER A 275 6.77 20.41 -0.95
N ASN A 276 7.00 20.54 0.36
CA ASN A 276 8.24 20.16 1.02
C ASN A 276 8.38 18.66 1.32
N TYR A 277 7.34 17.87 1.08
CA TYR A 277 7.37 16.42 1.24
C TYR A 277 7.60 15.69 -0.07
N GLU A 278 8.21 14.50 0.00
CA GLU A 278 8.32 13.58 -1.13
C GLU A 278 7.04 12.73 -1.22
N PHE A 279 6.49 12.58 -2.44
CA PHE A 279 5.33 11.75 -2.72
C PHE A 279 5.67 10.67 -3.73
N ASN A 280 5.28 9.44 -3.43
CA ASN A 280 5.38 8.29 -4.32
C ASN A 280 3.97 7.76 -4.59
N PHE A 281 3.46 8.01 -5.79
CA PHE A 281 2.13 7.59 -6.20
C PHE A 281 2.19 6.27 -6.94
N TYR A 282 1.23 5.39 -6.65
CA TYR A 282 0.99 4.10 -7.27
C TYR A 282 -0.45 4.04 -7.74
N PHE A 283 -0.65 4.00 -9.06
CA PHE A 283 -1.96 3.92 -9.67
C PHE A 283 -2.20 2.52 -10.22
N LEU A 284 -3.38 1.96 -9.93
CA LEU A 284 -3.80 0.64 -10.44
C LEU A 284 -5.25 0.72 -10.91
N PRO A 285 -5.52 0.48 -12.21
CA PRO A 285 -6.88 0.45 -12.73
C PRO A 285 -7.59 -0.85 -12.40
N PHE A 286 -8.92 -0.75 -12.25
CA PHE A 286 -9.88 -1.83 -12.14
C PHE A 286 -10.95 -1.66 -13.21
N HIS A 287 -11.69 -2.71 -13.56
CA HIS A 287 -12.85 -2.55 -14.43
C HIS A 287 -13.96 -1.77 -13.73
N ASN A 288 -14.23 -2.12 -12.47
CA ASN A 288 -15.10 -1.37 -11.56
C ASN A 288 -14.50 -1.42 -10.16
N ALA A 289 -13.81 -0.37 -9.79
CA ALA A 289 -12.98 -0.35 -8.59
C ALA A 289 -13.76 -0.68 -7.30
N MET A 290 -14.99 -0.15 -7.16
CA MET A 290 -15.81 -0.36 -5.97
C MET A 290 -16.38 -1.79 -5.88
N ARG A 291 -16.84 -2.34 -7.00
CA ARG A 291 -17.35 -3.71 -7.08
C ARG A 291 -16.20 -4.72 -6.91
N ASP A 292 -15.12 -4.54 -7.66
CA ASP A 292 -14.03 -5.51 -7.73
C ASP A 292 -13.31 -5.60 -6.38
N ARG A 293 -13.05 -4.46 -5.70
CA ARG A 293 -12.49 -4.47 -4.35
C ARG A 293 -13.37 -5.23 -3.35
N LYS A 294 -14.70 -5.04 -3.44
CA LYS A 294 -15.66 -5.71 -2.56
C LYS A 294 -15.60 -7.23 -2.77
N THR A 295 -15.65 -7.68 -4.02
CA THR A 295 -15.60 -9.11 -4.36
C THR A 295 -14.31 -9.76 -3.90
N ILE A 296 -13.17 -9.10 -4.06
CA ILE A 296 -11.86 -9.62 -3.63
C ILE A 296 -11.83 -9.75 -2.09
N ILE A 297 -12.25 -8.72 -1.36
CA ILE A 297 -12.23 -8.76 0.12
C ILE A 297 -13.23 -9.77 0.68
N GLU A 298 -14.42 -9.86 0.14
CA GLU A 298 -15.41 -10.85 0.56
C GLU A 298 -14.93 -12.29 0.31
N SER A 299 -14.23 -12.53 -0.80
CA SER A 299 -13.60 -13.82 -1.07
C SER A 299 -12.48 -14.13 -0.06
N LEU A 300 -11.60 -13.16 0.22
CA LEU A 300 -10.53 -13.30 1.22
C LEU A 300 -11.10 -13.60 2.61
N THR A 301 -12.04 -12.79 3.10
CA THR A 301 -12.59 -12.92 4.45
C THR A 301 -13.51 -14.15 4.61
N SER A 302 -14.04 -14.69 3.51
CA SER A 302 -14.76 -15.98 3.56
C SER A 302 -13.81 -17.19 3.66
N GLY A 303 -12.48 -16.98 3.51
CA GLY A 303 -11.51 -18.07 3.48
C GLY A 303 -11.56 -18.92 2.21
N SER A 304 -12.09 -18.37 1.12
CA SER A 304 -12.11 -19.07 -0.17
C SER A 304 -10.68 -19.25 -0.70
N PRO A 305 -10.31 -20.45 -1.19
CA PRO A 305 -9.00 -20.64 -1.84
C PRO A 305 -8.94 -20.00 -3.25
N HIS A 306 -10.09 -19.64 -3.82
CA HIS A 306 -10.21 -19.05 -5.15
C HIS A 306 -11.14 -17.84 -5.11
N LEU A 307 -10.92 -16.89 -6.01
CA LEU A 307 -11.79 -15.74 -6.18
C LEU A 307 -13.19 -16.21 -6.65
N LYS A 308 -14.24 -15.68 -6.02
CA LYS A 308 -15.62 -16.02 -6.37
C LYS A 308 -16.13 -15.11 -7.48
N TRP A 309 -15.92 -15.54 -8.72
CA TRP A 309 -16.25 -14.77 -9.93
C TRP A 309 -17.74 -14.72 -10.29
N GLY A 310 -18.61 -15.46 -9.59
CA GLY A 310 -20.02 -15.59 -9.96
C GLY A 310 -20.79 -14.29 -10.17
N ASP A 311 -20.35 -13.22 -9.54
CA ASP A 311 -21.03 -11.93 -9.56
C ASP A 311 -20.39 -10.89 -10.49
N ILE A 312 -19.20 -11.15 -11.06
CA ILE A 312 -18.46 -10.18 -11.89
C ILE A 312 -18.80 -10.29 -13.36
N LYS A 313 -19.22 -11.47 -13.84
CA LYS A 313 -19.49 -11.70 -15.27
C LYS A 313 -20.82 -11.16 -15.79
N ASN A 314 -21.70 -10.67 -14.93
CA ASN A 314 -23.06 -10.23 -15.26
C ASN A 314 -23.31 -8.72 -15.08
N GLY A 315 -22.29 -7.89 -15.18
CA GLY A 315 -22.41 -6.44 -15.06
C GLY A 315 -21.85 -5.68 -16.24
#